data_3da34c00f5a65dd6069fcf9703d04b9a
#
_entry.id   3da34c00f5a65dd6069fcf9703d04b9a
#
_cell.length_a   1.000
_cell.length_b   1.000
_cell.length_c   1.000
_cell.angle_alpha   90.00
_cell.angle_beta   90.00
_cell.angle_gamma   90.00
#
_symmetry.space_group_name_H-M   'P 1'
#
loop_
_entity.id
_entity.type
_entity.pdbx_description
1 polymer ?
#
loop_
_entity_poly.entity_id
_entity_poly.type
_entity_poly.pdbx_seq_one_letter_code
_entity_poly.pdbx_strand_id
1 'polypeptide(L)'
;MYRLFFTLLALYAAGTVGAAAQDTGANARKPDLENGRYMYFAGGCGSCHAAPASAKCDEPASTDDLKPVGGRCLKTEFGTFHIPNITPDPETGIGGWSETDFIRAMKEGTSPDGYNYYPAFPYSSYQRMTPPDLVDLWAFLQTLEPISSTTPDHELSFPYNIRKGLTAWKAFYLDGKSFEPDPAKSARLNRGAYLVEGPGHCGECHTPRNWFGGMIEARKLGGAPNPEGEGFVPNITPHETGIASWSEKDIVFALQTGFLPDGDVMGSTMAKVQKNMAQLTDEDRQAIAAYLKSVPPVASEPRKKEP
;
A
#
# COMPACT_ATOMS: atom_id res chain seq x y z
N MET A 1 -66.63 -11.08 44.93
CA MET A 1 -65.35 -10.51 44.45
C MET A 1 -64.65 -11.56 43.61
N TYR A 2 -64.92 -11.54 42.28
CA TYR A 2 -64.30 -12.49 41.33
C TYR A 2 -63.20 -11.73 40.58
N ARG A 3 -61.94 -12.23 40.62
CA ARG A 3 -60.82 -11.76 39.79
C ARG A 3 -60.76 -12.64 38.54
N LEU A 4 -61.01 -12.05 37.39
CA LEU A 4 -60.74 -12.67 36.07
C LEU A 4 -59.24 -12.52 35.79
N PHE A 5 -58.56 -13.65 35.54
CA PHE A 5 -57.22 -13.69 34.93
C PHE A 5 -57.40 -13.83 33.42
N PHE A 6 -56.95 -12.82 32.67
CA PHE A 6 -56.79 -12.93 31.20
C PHE A 6 -55.37 -13.40 30.91
N THR A 7 -55.27 -14.62 30.36
CA THR A 7 -54.03 -15.17 29.84
C THR A 7 -53.89 -14.77 28.37
N LEU A 8 -52.94 -13.89 28.05
CA LEU A 8 -52.56 -13.58 26.66
C LEU A 8 -51.63 -14.69 26.13
N LEU A 9 -52.10 -15.43 25.13
CA LEU A 9 -51.30 -16.36 24.36
C LEU A 9 -50.63 -15.55 23.23
N ALA A 10 -49.30 -15.34 23.32
CA ALA A 10 -48.50 -14.76 22.23
C ALA A 10 -48.10 -15.89 21.27
N LEU A 11 -48.65 -15.89 20.08
CA LEU A 11 -48.18 -16.72 18.97
C LEU A 11 -46.87 -16.11 18.42
N TYR A 12 -45.76 -16.81 18.64
CA TYR A 12 -44.51 -16.55 17.92
C TYR A 12 -44.58 -17.24 16.55
N ALA A 13 -44.80 -16.46 15.48
CA ALA A 13 -44.56 -16.92 14.12
C ALA A 13 -43.07 -16.88 13.84
N ALA A 14 -42.37 -18.04 13.85
CA ALA A 14 -41.02 -18.19 13.38
C ALA A 14 -41.02 -18.07 11.85
N GLY A 15 -40.74 -16.86 11.37
CA GLY A 15 -40.41 -16.61 9.96
C GLY A 15 -38.99 -17.08 9.69
N THR A 16 -38.82 -18.19 9.01
CA THR A 16 -37.55 -18.59 8.41
C THR A 16 -37.26 -17.62 7.27
N VAL A 17 -36.43 -16.63 7.55
CA VAL A 17 -35.79 -15.82 6.50
C VAL A 17 -34.76 -16.72 5.84
N GLY A 18 -35.13 -17.34 4.73
CA GLY A 18 -34.20 -17.98 3.82
C GLY A 18 -33.25 -16.92 3.28
N ALA A 19 -31.98 -16.92 3.74
CA ALA A 19 -30.92 -16.19 3.09
C ALA A 19 -30.77 -16.78 1.68
N ALA A 20 -31.35 -16.12 0.68
CA ALA A 20 -31.06 -16.38 -0.71
C ALA A 20 -29.57 -16.03 -0.89
N ALA A 21 -28.73 -17.05 -1.01
CA ALA A 21 -27.41 -16.90 -1.56
C ALA A 21 -27.61 -16.27 -2.95
N GLN A 22 -27.23 -15.02 -3.10
CA GLN A 22 -27.14 -14.40 -4.42
C GLN A 22 -25.97 -15.08 -5.11
N ASP A 23 -26.30 -16.06 -5.92
CA ASP A 23 -25.43 -16.61 -6.94
C ASP A 23 -25.15 -15.47 -7.95
N THR A 24 -24.08 -14.72 -7.70
CA THR A 24 -23.58 -13.75 -8.67
C THR A 24 -22.77 -14.51 -9.73
N GLY A 25 -23.43 -15.40 -10.43
CA GLY A 25 -22.98 -16.00 -11.68
C GLY A 25 -22.99 -14.99 -12.83
N ALA A 26 -22.47 -13.79 -12.60
CA ALA A 26 -22.19 -12.82 -13.65
C ALA A 26 -20.74 -12.99 -14.06
N ASN A 27 -20.49 -13.41 -15.31
CA ASN A 27 -19.26 -13.30 -16.09
C ASN A 27 -18.06 -12.73 -15.32
N ALA A 28 -17.44 -13.56 -14.48
CA ALA A 28 -16.16 -13.19 -13.84
C ALA A 28 -15.18 -12.89 -14.97
N ARG A 29 -14.76 -11.63 -15.09
CA ARG A 29 -13.75 -11.22 -16.04
C ARG A 29 -12.52 -12.10 -15.86
N LYS A 30 -12.00 -12.68 -16.95
CA LYS A 30 -10.73 -13.38 -16.88
C LYS A 30 -9.64 -12.39 -16.41
N PRO A 31 -8.85 -12.75 -15.40
CA PRO A 31 -7.74 -11.89 -14.95
C PRO A 31 -6.79 -11.56 -16.09
N ASP A 32 -6.31 -10.33 -16.10
CA ASP A 32 -5.30 -9.83 -17.02
C ASP A 32 -3.93 -9.92 -16.34
N LEU A 33 -3.13 -10.90 -16.73
CA LEU A 33 -1.80 -11.14 -16.16
C LEU A 33 -0.80 -10.03 -16.50
N GLU A 34 -0.97 -9.36 -17.65
CA GLU A 34 -0.12 -8.24 -18.04
C GLU A 34 -0.40 -7.03 -17.15
N ASN A 35 -1.68 -6.70 -16.93
CA ASN A 35 -2.07 -5.69 -15.95
C ASN A 35 -1.64 -6.05 -14.52
N GLY A 36 -1.77 -7.33 -14.14
CA GLY A 36 -1.29 -7.82 -12.83
C GLY A 36 0.21 -7.58 -12.64
N ARG A 37 1.01 -7.91 -13.64
CA ARG A 37 2.45 -7.61 -13.66
C ARG A 37 2.72 -6.10 -13.60
N TYR A 38 1.94 -5.32 -14.33
CA TYR A 38 2.03 -3.87 -14.31
C TYR A 38 1.75 -3.30 -12.91
N MET A 39 0.69 -3.77 -12.26
CA MET A 39 0.36 -3.38 -10.88
C MET A 39 1.40 -3.83 -9.87
N TYR A 40 2.05 -4.97 -10.08
CA TYR A 40 3.18 -5.44 -9.26
C TYR A 40 4.34 -4.43 -9.26
N PHE A 41 4.71 -3.90 -10.42
CA PHE A 41 5.72 -2.86 -10.51
C PHE A 41 5.21 -1.50 -10.01
N ALA A 42 4.00 -1.10 -10.37
CA ALA A 42 3.41 0.13 -9.87
C ALA A 42 3.34 0.17 -8.33
N GLY A 43 3.07 -1.00 -7.72
CA GLY A 43 3.06 -1.19 -6.26
C GLY A 43 4.44 -1.40 -5.64
N GLY A 44 5.48 -1.54 -6.43
CA GLY A 44 6.85 -1.74 -5.95
C GLY A 44 7.03 -3.00 -5.09
N CYS A 45 6.22 -4.04 -5.31
CA CYS A 45 6.20 -5.24 -4.47
C CYS A 45 7.59 -5.86 -4.31
N GLY A 46 8.32 -6.04 -5.42
CA GLY A 46 9.67 -6.57 -5.42
C GLY A 46 10.67 -5.71 -4.62
N SER A 47 10.49 -4.40 -4.56
CA SER A 47 11.41 -3.52 -3.81
C SER A 47 11.50 -3.85 -2.32
N CYS A 48 10.40 -4.33 -1.75
CA CYS A 48 10.34 -4.75 -0.36
C CYS A 48 10.51 -6.27 -0.22
N HIS A 49 9.83 -7.06 -1.06
CA HIS A 49 9.72 -8.50 -0.91
C HIS A 49 10.85 -9.30 -1.61
N ALA A 50 11.60 -8.73 -2.58
CA ALA A 50 12.70 -9.42 -3.22
C ALA A 50 13.99 -9.24 -2.41
N ALA A 51 14.32 -10.23 -1.60
CA ALA A 51 15.60 -10.36 -0.92
C ALA A 51 15.99 -11.84 -0.86
N PRO A 52 17.28 -12.20 -0.80
CA PRO A 52 17.65 -13.59 -0.58
C PRO A 52 17.13 -14.06 0.77
N ALA A 53 16.67 -15.31 0.85
CA ALA A 53 16.18 -15.92 2.09
C ALA A 53 17.21 -15.91 3.24
N SER A 54 18.50 -15.78 2.91
CA SER A 54 19.61 -15.63 3.85
C SER A 54 19.93 -14.17 4.22
N ALA A 55 19.18 -13.20 3.68
CA ALA A 55 19.50 -11.79 3.88
C ALA A 55 19.39 -11.43 5.37
N LYS A 56 20.48 -10.89 5.90
CA LYS A 56 20.46 -10.17 7.18
C LYS A 56 19.84 -8.81 6.95
N CYS A 57 19.33 -8.19 8.02
CA CYS A 57 18.66 -6.88 7.95
C CYS A 57 19.47 -5.80 7.20
N ASP A 58 20.80 -5.92 7.19
CA ASP A 58 21.71 -4.95 6.61
C ASP A 58 22.19 -5.35 5.19
N GLU A 59 21.73 -6.49 4.66
CA GLU A 59 22.07 -6.93 3.31
C GLU A 59 21.16 -6.27 2.26
N PRO A 60 21.71 -5.91 1.08
CA PRO A 60 20.89 -5.34 0.02
C PRO A 60 19.84 -6.36 -0.46
N ALA A 61 18.64 -5.86 -0.82
CA ALA A 61 17.63 -6.67 -1.47
C ALA A 61 18.19 -7.31 -2.76
N SER A 62 17.63 -8.46 -3.13
CA SER A 62 17.92 -9.10 -4.41
C SER A 62 17.73 -8.12 -5.59
N THR A 63 18.48 -8.34 -6.65
CA THR A 63 18.29 -7.63 -7.92
C THR A 63 17.19 -8.26 -8.78
N ASP A 64 16.68 -9.43 -8.39
CA ASP A 64 15.58 -10.11 -9.09
C ASP A 64 14.25 -9.80 -8.41
N ASP A 65 13.62 -8.71 -8.88
CA ASP A 65 12.35 -8.23 -8.34
C ASP A 65 11.19 -9.21 -8.55
N LEU A 66 11.33 -10.24 -9.40
CA LEU A 66 10.33 -11.29 -9.63
C LEU A 66 10.49 -12.51 -8.72
N LYS A 67 11.41 -12.47 -7.76
CA LYS A 67 11.56 -13.47 -6.71
C LYS A 67 11.27 -12.87 -5.32
N PRO A 68 9.99 -12.58 -5.01
CA PRO A 68 9.61 -11.90 -3.78
C PRO A 68 9.56 -12.87 -2.58
N VAL A 69 10.71 -13.42 -2.24
CA VAL A 69 10.90 -14.45 -1.20
C VAL A 69 10.90 -13.89 0.23
N GLY A 70 10.80 -12.59 0.41
CA GLY A 70 10.89 -11.94 1.72
C GLY A 70 12.33 -11.82 2.23
N GLY A 71 12.46 -11.68 3.56
CA GLY A 71 13.76 -11.65 4.23
C GLY A 71 14.38 -10.26 4.43
N ARG A 72 13.91 -9.23 3.73
CA ARG A 72 14.32 -7.84 4.02
C ARG A 72 13.76 -7.37 5.35
N CYS A 73 14.51 -6.49 6.04
CA CYS A 73 14.05 -5.81 7.24
C CYS A 73 13.82 -4.32 6.98
N LEU A 74 12.79 -3.79 7.64
CA LEU A 74 12.55 -2.36 7.80
C LEU A 74 12.85 -1.97 9.23
N LYS A 75 13.93 -1.23 9.47
CA LYS A 75 14.26 -0.65 10.77
C LYS A 75 13.57 0.70 10.89
N THR A 76 12.70 0.85 11.88
CA THR A 76 11.90 2.06 12.11
C THR A 76 11.99 2.48 13.58
N GLU A 77 11.44 3.62 13.92
CA GLU A 77 11.30 4.06 15.32
C GLU A 77 10.43 3.12 16.19
N PHE A 78 9.60 2.30 15.57
CA PHE A 78 8.72 1.34 16.25
C PHE A 78 9.42 -0.01 16.52
N GLY A 79 10.52 -0.27 15.86
CA GLY A 79 11.28 -1.52 15.86
C GLY A 79 11.55 -2.04 14.45
N THR A 80 11.89 -3.33 14.36
CA THR A 80 12.23 -3.98 13.10
C THR A 80 11.05 -4.80 12.56
N PHE A 81 10.64 -4.48 11.34
CA PHE A 81 9.68 -5.28 10.59
C PHE A 81 10.40 -6.23 9.64
N HIS A 82 10.05 -7.49 9.65
CA HIS A 82 10.54 -8.49 8.73
C HIS A 82 9.55 -8.67 7.58
N ILE A 83 10.03 -8.49 6.34
CA ILE A 83 9.19 -8.54 5.14
C ILE A 83 8.96 -10.00 4.75
N PRO A 84 7.69 -10.45 4.61
CA PRO A 84 7.36 -11.85 4.36
C PRO A 84 7.57 -12.27 2.90
N ASN A 85 7.60 -13.58 2.68
CA ASN A 85 7.50 -14.23 1.39
C ASN A 85 6.10 -14.03 0.79
N ILE A 86 6.01 -13.55 -0.44
CA ILE A 86 4.76 -13.43 -1.21
C ILE A 86 4.81 -14.22 -2.53
N THR A 87 5.72 -15.20 -2.65
CA THR A 87 5.65 -16.18 -3.73
C THR A 87 4.46 -17.11 -3.52
N PRO A 88 3.98 -17.83 -4.56
CA PRO A 88 2.89 -18.80 -4.41
C PRO A 88 3.35 -20.11 -3.75
N ASP A 89 4.31 -20.05 -2.82
CA ASP A 89 4.65 -21.18 -1.97
C ASP A 89 3.52 -21.41 -0.95
N PRO A 90 2.97 -22.63 -0.85
CA PRO A 90 1.78 -22.89 -0.03
C PRO A 90 2.04 -22.87 1.48
N GLU A 91 3.30 -23.04 1.91
CA GLU A 91 3.65 -23.15 3.34
C GLU A 91 4.21 -21.84 3.90
N THR A 92 5.09 -21.18 3.16
CA THR A 92 5.82 -20.00 3.64
C THR A 92 5.45 -18.71 2.92
N GLY A 93 4.69 -18.80 1.80
CA GLY A 93 4.24 -17.70 0.99
C GLY A 93 2.72 -17.50 1.03
N ILE A 94 2.17 -17.06 -0.10
CA ILE A 94 0.74 -16.79 -0.24
C ILE A 94 0.00 -17.84 -1.11
N GLY A 95 0.66 -18.96 -1.47
CA GLY A 95 0.06 -19.99 -2.34
C GLY A 95 -1.13 -20.71 -1.71
N GLY A 96 -1.23 -20.74 -0.37
CA GLY A 96 -2.38 -21.28 0.34
C GLY A 96 -3.56 -20.32 0.51
N TRP A 97 -3.45 -19.06 0.06
CA TRP A 97 -4.52 -18.06 0.21
C TRP A 97 -5.55 -18.18 -0.90
N SER A 98 -6.76 -17.70 -0.61
CA SER A 98 -7.76 -17.41 -1.63
C SER A 98 -7.57 -15.98 -2.18
N GLU A 99 -8.13 -15.70 -3.36
CA GLU A 99 -8.23 -14.34 -3.91
C GLU A 99 -8.87 -13.37 -2.91
N THR A 100 -9.92 -13.83 -2.22
CA THR A 100 -10.61 -13.02 -1.19
C THR A 100 -9.70 -12.71 0.00
N ASP A 101 -8.85 -13.63 0.42
CA ASP A 101 -7.87 -13.39 1.49
C ASP A 101 -6.85 -12.35 1.07
N PHE A 102 -6.35 -12.44 -0.16
CA PHE A 102 -5.42 -11.45 -0.72
C PHE A 102 -6.06 -10.06 -0.79
N ILE A 103 -7.26 -9.94 -1.35
CA ILE A 103 -7.98 -8.66 -1.44
C ILE A 103 -8.23 -8.08 -0.05
N ARG A 104 -8.61 -8.91 0.93
CA ARG A 104 -8.79 -8.49 2.32
C ARG A 104 -7.49 -8.00 2.95
N ALA A 105 -6.38 -8.68 2.70
CA ALA A 105 -5.07 -8.25 3.17
C ALA A 105 -4.69 -6.89 2.59
N MET A 106 -4.85 -6.70 1.27
CA MET A 106 -4.52 -5.46 0.58
C MET A 106 -5.40 -4.27 0.98
N LYS A 107 -6.69 -4.49 1.17
CA LYS A 107 -7.66 -3.41 1.45
C LYS A 107 -7.86 -3.13 2.93
N GLU A 108 -7.81 -4.15 3.75
CA GLU A 108 -8.16 -4.07 5.16
C GLU A 108 -6.96 -4.34 6.08
N GLY A 109 -5.81 -4.76 5.53
CA GLY A 109 -4.66 -5.16 6.34
C GLY A 109 -5.00 -6.30 7.30
N THR A 110 -5.80 -7.28 6.85
CA THR A 110 -6.25 -8.42 7.68
C THR A 110 -5.79 -9.72 7.05
N SER A 111 -5.14 -10.57 7.82
CA SER A 111 -4.63 -11.88 7.38
C SER A 111 -5.76 -12.89 7.13
N PRO A 112 -5.49 -14.03 6.45
CA PRO A 112 -6.43 -15.15 6.37
C PRO A 112 -6.95 -15.61 7.73
N ASP A 113 -6.07 -15.63 8.74
CA ASP A 113 -6.40 -16.04 10.11
C ASP A 113 -7.10 -14.94 10.94
N GLY A 114 -7.36 -13.77 10.36
CA GLY A 114 -8.10 -12.67 10.98
C GLY A 114 -7.26 -11.76 11.89
N TYR A 115 -5.95 -11.89 11.94
CA TYR A 115 -5.13 -10.91 12.67
C TYR A 115 -4.81 -9.67 11.81
N ASN A 116 -4.54 -8.53 12.47
CA ASN A 116 -4.21 -7.30 11.80
C ASN A 116 -2.74 -7.28 11.36
N TYR A 117 -2.47 -6.87 10.12
CA TYR A 117 -1.12 -6.48 9.70
C TYR A 117 -0.75 -5.11 10.24
N TYR A 118 0.55 -4.89 10.45
CA TYR A 118 1.08 -3.55 10.75
C TYR A 118 1.06 -2.67 9.50
N PRO A 119 0.88 -1.34 9.64
CA PRO A 119 0.84 -0.42 8.50
C PRO A 119 2.20 -0.16 7.84
N ALA A 120 3.25 -0.91 8.21
CA ALA A 120 4.44 -1.09 7.41
C ALA A 120 4.14 -1.82 6.08
N PHE A 121 3.10 -2.63 6.05
CA PHE A 121 2.40 -3.05 4.83
C PHE A 121 1.40 -1.94 4.47
N PRO A 122 1.59 -1.20 3.36
CA PRO A 122 0.90 0.07 3.11
C PRO A 122 -0.56 -0.11 2.65
N TYR A 123 -1.35 -0.92 3.37
CA TYR A 123 -2.76 -1.13 3.07
C TYR A 123 -3.60 0.14 3.22
N SER A 124 -3.12 1.16 3.95
CA SER A 124 -3.71 2.49 3.99
C SER A 124 -3.78 3.16 2.61
N SER A 125 -2.81 2.87 1.75
CA SER A 125 -2.81 3.30 0.35
C SER A 125 -3.42 2.23 -0.56
N TYR A 126 -3.08 0.96 -0.38
CA TYR A 126 -3.58 -0.12 -1.23
C TYR A 126 -5.10 -0.30 -1.19
N GLN A 127 -5.78 0.14 -0.11
CA GLN A 127 -7.26 0.18 -0.11
C GLN A 127 -7.83 1.00 -1.27
N ARG A 128 -7.04 1.94 -1.86
CA ARG A 128 -7.43 2.74 -3.03
C ARG A 128 -7.37 1.95 -4.34
N MET A 129 -6.68 0.82 -4.38
CA MET A 129 -6.63 -0.01 -5.59
C MET A 129 -8.03 -0.50 -5.97
N THR A 130 -8.28 -0.54 -7.28
CA THR A 130 -9.57 -1.04 -7.79
C THR A 130 -9.66 -2.55 -7.63
N PRO A 131 -10.85 -3.11 -7.42
CA PRO A 131 -11.02 -4.56 -7.35
C PRO A 131 -10.47 -5.29 -8.58
N PRO A 132 -10.68 -4.82 -9.83
CA PRO A 132 -10.07 -5.45 -11.01
C PRO A 132 -8.55 -5.53 -10.96
N ASP A 133 -7.88 -4.44 -10.55
CA ASP A 133 -6.42 -4.42 -10.46
C ASP A 133 -5.87 -5.37 -9.37
N LEU A 134 -6.61 -5.51 -8.26
CA LEU A 134 -6.25 -6.48 -7.21
C LEU A 134 -6.42 -7.93 -7.66
N VAL A 135 -7.47 -8.24 -8.41
CA VAL A 135 -7.69 -9.57 -9.01
C VAL A 135 -6.58 -9.89 -10.01
N ASP A 136 -6.20 -8.93 -10.86
CA ASP A 136 -5.13 -9.10 -11.84
C ASP A 136 -3.78 -9.29 -11.15
N LEU A 137 -3.48 -8.48 -10.13
CA LEU A 137 -2.27 -8.59 -9.32
C LEU A 137 -2.18 -9.95 -8.62
N TRP A 138 -3.28 -10.41 -8.01
CA TRP A 138 -3.36 -11.73 -7.40
C TRP A 138 -3.05 -12.84 -8.42
N ALA A 139 -3.73 -12.81 -9.55
CA ALA A 139 -3.52 -13.80 -10.60
C ALA A 139 -2.07 -13.81 -11.11
N PHE A 140 -1.45 -12.64 -11.26
CA PHE A 140 -0.03 -12.55 -11.64
C PHE A 140 0.88 -13.16 -10.57
N LEU A 141 0.69 -12.85 -9.29
CA LEU A 141 1.49 -13.40 -8.19
C LEU A 141 1.44 -14.94 -8.17
N GLN A 142 0.30 -15.54 -8.51
CA GLN A 142 0.15 -16.99 -8.60
C GLN A 142 0.92 -17.60 -9.79
N THR A 143 1.42 -16.81 -10.73
CA THR A 143 2.27 -17.30 -11.85
C THR A 143 3.76 -17.30 -11.51
N LEU A 144 4.16 -16.70 -10.41
CA LEU A 144 5.57 -16.63 -10.00
C LEU A 144 6.09 -18.01 -9.56
N GLU A 145 7.41 -18.17 -9.52
CA GLU A 145 8.05 -19.38 -9.02
C GLU A 145 7.75 -19.54 -7.51
N PRO A 146 7.16 -20.65 -7.04
CA PRO A 146 7.01 -20.91 -5.63
C PRO A 146 8.38 -21.20 -4.99
N ILE A 147 8.77 -20.37 -4.02
CA ILE A 147 10.06 -20.51 -3.36
C ILE A 147 9.82 -20.55 -1.85
N SER A 148 10.25 -21.62 -1.20
CA SER A 148 10.13 -21.75 0.25
C SER A 148 11.13 -20.81 0.95
N SER A 149 10.61 -19.92 1.80
CA SER A 149 11.40 -18.96 2.56
C SER A 149 10.66 -18.51 3.80
N THR A 150 11.18 -18.85 4.95
CA THR A 150 10.59 -18.46 6.25
C THR A 150 11.06 -17.07 6.66
N THR A 151 10.13 -16.30 7.24
CA THR A 151 10.40 -14.96 7.74
C THR A 151 10.27 -14.94 9.25
N PRO A 152 11.22 -14.35 10.00
CA PRO A 152 11.10 -14.18 11.45
C PRO A 152 9.91 -13.30 11.84
N ASP A 153 9.49 -13.40 13.11
CA ASP A 153 8.53 -12.46 13.69
C ASP A 153 9.11 -11.06 13.77
N HIS A 154 8.22 -10.04 13.75
CA HIS A 154 8.63 -8.66 13.93
C HIS A 154 9.20 -8.40 15.33
N GLU A 155 10.24 -7.59 15.41
CA GLU A 155 10.90 -7.16 16.66
C GLU A 155 10.46 -5.73 17.01
N LEU A 156 9.29 -5.60 17.67
CA LEU A 156 8.68 -4.31 17.96
C LEU A 156 8.75 -3.97 19.44
N SER A 157 9.01 -2.68 19.74
CA SER A 157 9.01 -2.16 21.10
C SER A 157 7.59 -2.03 21.68
N PHE A 158 7.47 -2.10 23.01
CA PHE A 158 6.21 -1.75 23.68
C PHE A 158 5.91 -0.26 23.50
N PRO A 159 4.66 0.15 23.22
CA PRO A 159 3.43 -0.66 23.12
C PRO A 159 3.11 -1.18 21.70
N TYR A 160 3.97 -0.97 20.72
CA TYR A 160 3.71 -1.29 19.31
C TYR A 160 3.65 -2.80 19.02
N ASN A 161 4.21 -3.63 19.91
CA ASN A 161 4.08 -5.09 19.86
C ASN A 161 2.67 -5.60 20.23
N ILE A 162 1.77 -4.72 20.71
CA ILE A 162 0.37 -5.08 21.01
C ILE A 162 -0.48 -5.00 19.74
N ARG A 163 -0.43 -6.05 18.92
CA ARG A 163 -1.13 -6.13 17.62
C ARG A 163 -2.64 -5.84 17.70
N LYS A 164 -3.30 -6.15 18.81
CA LYS A 164 -4.74 -5.85 19.02
C LYS A 164 -5.05 -4.35 18.95
N GLY A 165 -4.11 -3.47 19.27
CA GLY A 165 -4.26 -2.02 19.14
C GLY A 165 -4.50 -1.55 17.71
N LEU A 166 -4.06 -2.34 16.71
CA LEU A 166 -4.28 -2.02 15.31
C LEU A 166 -5.74 -2.03 14.88
N THR A 167 -6.64 -2.71 15.61
CA THR A 167 -8.08 -2.63 15.33
C THR A 167 -8.61 -1.21 15.52
N ALA A 168 -8.21 -0.54 16.60
CA ALA A 168 -8.56 0.87 16.82
C ALA A 168 -7.85 1.77 15.80
N TRP A 169 -6.57 1.52 15.53
CA TRP A 169 -5.81 2.28 14.53
C TRP A 169 -6.49 2.26 13.16
N LYS A 170 -6.90 1.08 12.68
CA LYS A 170 -7.63 0.94 11.42
C LYS A 170 -8.93 1.74 11.39
N ALA A 171 -9.70 1.75 12.49
CA ALA A 171 -10.94 2.51 12.58
C ALA A 171 -10.74 4.02 12.40
N PHE A 172 -9.54 4.55 12.72
CA PHE A 172 -9.21 5.96 12.55
C PHE A 172 -8.59 6.30 11.19
N TYR A 173 -7.86 5.37 10.57
CA TYR A 173 -7.02 5.67 9.41
C TYR A 173 -7.42 4.92 8.13
N LEU A 174 -8.38 3.99 8.19
CA LEU A 174 -8.96 3.35 7.01
C LEU A 174 -10.41 3.79 6.83
N ASP A 175 -10.79 4.07 5.60
CA ASP A 175 -12.17 4.34 5.21
C ASP A 175 -12.76 3.23 4.32
N GLY A 176 -11.95 2.23 3.94
CA GLY A 176 -12.32 1.07 3.14
C GLY A 176 -12.67 1.37 1.67
N LYS A 177 -12.48 2.61 1.22
CA LYS A 177 -12.89 3.04 -0.12
C LYS A 177 -11.82 2.76 -1.16
N SER A 178 -12.22 2.20 -2.29
CA SER A 178 -11.42 2.22 -3.51
C SER A 178 -11.33 3.64 -4.07
N PHE A 179 -10.36 3.88 -4.92
CA PHE A 179 -10.27 5.14 -5.65
C PHE A 179 -11.49 5.33 -6.57
N GLU A 180 -12.08 6.50 -6.49
CA GLU A 180 -13.16 6.92 -7.38
C GLU A 180 -12.68 8.14 -8.18
N PRO A 181 -12.75 8.10 -9.53
CA PRO A 181 -12.38 9.24 -10.35
C PRO A 181 -13.24 10.47 -10.05
N ASP A 182 -12.61 11.61 -9.88
CA ASP A 182 -13.29 12.89 -9.75
C ASP A 182 -13.81 13.33 -11.14
N PRO A 183 -15.13 13.46 -11.34
CA PRO A 183 -15.69 13.82 -12.64
C PRO A 183 -15.33 15.25 -13.08
N ALA A 184 -14.88 16.11 -12.18
CA ALA A 184 -14.41 17.46 -12.49
C ALA A 184 -12.98 17.49 -13.02
N LYS A 185 -12.23 16.38 -12.92
CA LYS A 185 -10.85 16.27 -13.38
C LYS A 185 -10.74 15.48 -14.67
N SER A 186 -9.68 15.76 -15.44
CA SER A 186 -9.39 14.98 -16.64
C SER A 186 -9.06 13.52 -16.31
N ALA A 187 -9.23 12.62 -17.29
CA ALA A 187 -8.84 11.23 -17.16
C ALA A 187 -7.35 11.07 -16.78
N ARG A 188 -6.48 11.91 -17.34
CA ARG A 188 -5.05 11.94 -17.02
C ARG A 188 -4.78 12.29 -15.55
N LEU A 189 -5.46 13.31 -15.00
CA LEU A 189 -5.31 13.68 -13.59
C LEU A 189 -5.85 12.59 -12.65
N ASN A 190 -6.99 12.00 -12.98
CA ASN A 190 -7.55 10.89 -12.23
C ASN A 190 -6.63 9.66 -12.24
N ARG A 191 -6.02 9.34 -13.39
CA ARG A 191 -5.05 8.24 -13.49
C ARG A 191 -3.82 8.50 -12.65
N GLY A 192 -3.28 9.73 -12.68
CA GLY A 192 -2.15 10.14 -11.84
C GLY A 192 -2.47 10.05 -10.34
N ALA A 193 -3.66 10.55 -9.95
CA ALA A 193 -4.14 10.44 -8.57
C ALA A 193 -4.23 8.97 -8.12
N TYR A 194 -4.82 8.11 -8.93
CA TYR A 194 -4.91 6.69 -8.67
C TYR A 194 -3.54 6.05 -8.43
N LEU A 195 -2.59 6.31 -9.33
CA LEU A 195 -1.25 5.74 -9.24
C LEU A 195 -0.48 6.24 -8.02
N VAL A 196 -0.57 7.52 -7.70
CA VAL A 196 0.15 8.13 -6.57
C VAL A 196 -0.45 7.73 -5.22
N GLU A 197 -1.78 7.67 -5.11
CA GLU A 197 -2.48 7.44 -3.85
C GLU A 197 -2.79 5.96 -3.57
N GLY A 198 -2.88 5.15 -4.62
CA GLY A 198 -3.15 3.73 -4.56
C GLY A 198 -1.87 2.89 -4.68
N PRO A 199 -1.63 2.24 -5.85
CA PRO A 199 -0.53 1.29 -5.98
C PRO A 199 0.84 1.91 -5.71
N GLY A 200 1.13 3.11 -6.18
CA GLY A 200 2.42 3.77 -5.99
C GLY A 200 2.69 4.27 -4.57
N HIS A 201 1.65 4.38 -3.73
CA HIS A 201 1.69 4.74 -2.31
C HIS A 201 2.72 5.83 -1.91
N CYS A 202 2.92 6.82 -2.77
CA CYS A 202 3.96 7.86 -2.60
C CYS A 202 3.84 8.58 -1.25
N GLY A 203 2.60 8.79 -0.78
CA GLY A 203 2.30 9.40 0.50
C GLY A 203 2.87 8.67 1.71
N GLU A 204 3.11 7.36 1.62
CA GLU A 204 3.61 6.57 2.77
C GLU A 204 5.00 7.04 3.23
N CYS A 205 5.83 7.51 2.29
CA CYS A 205 7.14 8.08 2.58
C CYS A 205 7.14 9.61 2.55
N HIS A 206 6.40 10.22 1.60
CA HIS A 206 6.43 11.66 1.36
C HIS A 206 5.46 12.48 2.24
N THR A 207 4.71 11.85 3.16
CA THR A 207 3.81 12.52 4.09
C THR A 207 4.25 12.27 5.54
N PRO A 208 4.38 13.30 6.37
CA PRO A 208 4.75 13.12 7.76
C PRO A 208 3.65 12.38 8.53
N ARG A 209 4.07 11.65 9.56
CA ARG A 209 3.17 10.88 10.41
C ARG A 209 2.98 11.55 11.75
N ASN A 210 1.82 11.36 12.33
CA ASN A 210 1.55 11.77 13.70
C ASN A 210 2.10 10.72 14.70
N TRP A 211 1.99 11.02 15.98
CA TRP A 211 2.46 10.16 17.08
C TRP A 211 1.92 8.71 17.03
N PHE A 212 0.78 8.49 16.41
CA PHE A 212 0.17 7.18 16.26
C PHE A 212 0.56 6.48 14.95
N GLY A 213 1.48 7.04 14.19
CA GLY A 213 1.95 6.48 12.91
C GLY A 213 1.01 6.71 11.72
N GLY A 214 -0.11 7.43 11.90
CA GLY A 214 -1.01 7.80 10.80
C GLY A 214 -0.50 9.00 10.01
N MET A 215 -0.72 9.02 8.69
CA MET A 215 -0.36 10.15 7.83
C MET A 215 -1.12 11.42 8.23
N ILE A 216 -0.44 12.57 8.19
CA ILE A 216 -1.04 13.88 8.42
C ILE A 216 -1.56 14.43 7.10
N GLU A 217 -2.85 14.22 6.80
CA GLU A 217 -3.46 14.59 5.53
C GLU A 217 -3.26 16.06 5.12
N ALA A 218 -3.30 16.98 6.09
CA ALA A 218 -3.04 18.40 5.84
C ALA A 218 -1.62 18.69 5.31
N ARG A 219 -0.73 17.70 5.38
CA ARG A 219 0.67 17.80 4.96
C ARG A 219 1.05 16.75 3.92
N LYS A 220 0.05 16.20 3.24
CA LYS A 220 0.19 15.15 2.24
C LYS A 220 1.22 15.53 1.19
N LEU A 221 2.17 14.63 0.94
CA LEU A 221 3.27 14.78 -0.02
C LEU A 221 4.25 15.94 0.26
N GLY A 222 4.15 16.60 1.43
CA GLY A 222 4.96 17.76 1.81
C GLY A 222 6.37 17.43 2.32
N GLY A 223 6.78 16.17 2.25
CA GLY A 223 8.05 15.66 2.77
C GLY A 223 7.95 15.25 4.24
N ALA A 224 8.81 14.34 4.67
CA ALA A 224 8.77 13.72 5.99
C ALA A 224 10.17 13.30 6.47
N PRO A 225 10.38 13.07 7.78
CA PRO A 225 11.51 12.27 8.25
C PRO A 225 11.51 10.90 7.55
N ASN A 226 12.70 10.38 7.25
CA ASN A 226 12.80 9.08 6.59
C ASN A 226 12.26 7.97 7.51
N PRO A 227 11.22 7.22 7.11
CA PRO A 227 10.67 6.16 7.95
C PRO A 227 11.58 4.93 8.09
N GLU A 228 12.59 4.79 7.23
CA GLU A 228 13.53 3.68 7.19
C GLU A 228 14.91 4.05 7.74
N GLY A 229 15.02 5.03 8.63
CA GLY A 229 16.28 5.42 9.23
C GLY A 229 16.53 6.94 9.24
N GLU A 230 17.80 7.33 9.09
CA GLU A 230 18.19 8.73 9.13
C GLU A 230 17.85 9.48 7.84
N GLY A 231 17.74 10.81 7.95
CA GLY A 231 17.54 11.69 6.83
C GLY A 231 16.08 12.12 6.62
N PHE A 232 15.82 12.64 5.44
CA PHE A 232 14.53 13.29 5.12
C PHE A 232 14.09 12.92 3.71
N VAL A 233 12.82 12.52 3.58
CA VAL A 233 12.14 12.29 2.31
C VAL A 233 11.65 13.63 1.77
N PRO A 234 11.97 14.02 0.53
CA PRO A 234 11.70 15.36 0.02
C PRO A 234 10.21 15.65 -0.17
N ASN A 235 9.88 16.91 -0.20
CA ASN A 235 8.58 17.43 -0.59
C ASN A 235 8.39 17.23 -2.12
N ILE A 236 7.28 16.62 -2.52
CA ILE A 236 6.91 16.41 -3.91
C ILE A 236 5.64 17.16 -4.31
N THR A 237 5.26 18.19 -3.53
CA THR A 237 4.19 19.14 -3.90
C THR A 237 4.75 20.33 -4.70
N PRO A 238 3.93 21.09 -5.45
CA PRO A 238 4.37 22.27 -6.20
C PRO A 238 4.62 23.49 -5.29
N HIS A 239 5.29 23.28 -4.17
CA HIS A 239 5.75 24.32 -3.25
C HIS A 239 7.24 24.64 -3.52
N GLU A 240 7.72 25.84 -3.14
CA GLU A 240 9.12 26.26 -3.31
C GLU A 240 10.12 25.35 -2.60
N THR A 241 9.72 24.70 -1.48
CA THR A 241 10.52 23.68 -0.78
C THR A 241 10.42 22.28 -1.40
N GLY A 242 9.69 22.16 -2.50
CA GLY A 242 9.45 20.90 -3.21
C GLY A 242 9.74 21.04 -4.70
N ILE A 243 8.80 20.59 -5.54
CA ILE A 243 8.97 20.53 -6.99
C ILE A 243 8.36 21.71 -7.75
N ALA A 244 8.22 22.89 -7.13
CA ALA A 244 7.63 24.07 -7.81
C ALA A 244 8.35 24.42 -9.11
N SER A 245 9.69 24.42 -9.10
CA SER A 245 10.53 24.74 -10.24
C SER A 245 10.60 23.65 -11.31
N TRP A 246 10.19 22.42 -11.00
CA TRP A 246 10.26 21.31 -11.93
C TRP A 246 9.09 21.36 -12.93
N SER A 247 9.39 21.14 -14.20
CA SER A 247 8.37 20.89 -15.21
C SER A 247 7.82 19.46 -15.07
N GLU A 248 6.67 19.17 -15.69
CA GLU A 248 6.19 17.78 -15.79
C GLU A 248 7.21 16.88 -16.49
N LYS A 249 7.96 17.39 -17.47
CA LYS A 249 9.01 16.64 -18.16
C LYS A 249 10.17 16.28 -17.23
N ASP A 250 10.53 17.16 -16.32
CA ASP A 250 11.58 16.87 -15.33
C ASP A 250 11.15 15.75 -14.38
N ILE A 251 9.88 15.76 -13.95
CA ILE A 251 9.32 14.71 -13.10
C ILE A 251 9.30 13.36 -13.85
N VAL A 252 8.83 13.35 -15.10
CA VAL A 252 8.83 12.14 -15.94
C VAL A 252 10.24 11.61 -16.12
N PHE A 253 11.20 12.48 -16.45
CA PHE A 253 12.60 12.12 -16.64
C PHE A 253 13.20 11.53 -15.34
N ALA A 254 12.94 12.17 -14.21
CA ALA A 254 13.41 11.69 -12.92
C ALA A 254 12.83 10.32 -12.55
N LEU A 255 11.52 10.10 -12.77
CA LEU A 255 10.87 8.80 -12.55
C LEU A 255 11.40 7.72 -13.51
N GLN A 256 11.78 8.08 -14.73
CA GLN A 256 12.28 7.13 -15.72
C GLN A 256 13.75 6.79 -15.51
N THR A 257 14.59 7.76 -15.16
CA THR A 257 16.05 7.62 -15.18
C THR A 257 16.70 7.66 -13.81
N GLY A 258 16.06 8.28 -12.82
CA GLY A 258 16.60 8.56 -11.50
C GLY A 258 17.46 9.84 -11.43
N PHE A 259 17.70 10.53 -12.55
CA PHE A 259 18.43 11.81 -12.54
C PHE A 259 17.50 12.97 -12.20
N LEU A 260 17.99 13.87 -11.37
CA LEU A 260 17.28 15.07 -10.94
C LEU A 260 17.67 16.28 -11.79
N PRO A 261 16.82 17.34 -11.88
CA PRO A 261 17.12 18.51 -12.70
C PRO A 261 18.37 19.30 -12.30
N ASP A 262 18.82 19.18 -11.06
CA ASP A 262 20.04 19.79 -10.53
C ASP A 262 21.32 18.96 -10.79
N GLY A 263 21.18 17.80 -11.45
CA GLY A 263 22.28 16.89 -11.77
C GLY A 263 22.57 15.84 -10.69
N ASP A 264 21.81 15.84 -9.59
CA ASP A 264 21.90 14.79 -8.57
C ASP A 264 21.09 13.53 -9.01
N VAL A 265 21.10 12.48 -8.20
CA VAL A 265 20.43 11.22 -8.48
C VAL A 265 19.55 10.80 -7.30
N MET A 266 18.46 10.10 -7.61
CA MET A 266 17.65 9.46 -6.58
C MET A 266 18.46 8.43 -5.82
N GLY A 267 18.58 8.60 -4.50
CA GLY A 267 19.34 7.73 -3.61
C GLY A 267 18.48 6.87 -2.71
N SER A 268 19.12 6.05 -1.87
CA SER A 268 18.49 5.23 -0.85
C SER A 268 17.32 4.38 -1.39
N THR A 269 16.23 4.27 -0.64
CA THR A 269 15.02 3.53 -1.03
C THR A 269 14.38 4.08 -2.31
N MET A 270 14.47 5.40 -2.56
CA MET A 270 13.87 5.99 -3.77
C MET A 270 14.52 5.47 -5.06
N ALA A 271 15.78 5.06 -5.05
CA ALA A 271 16.41 4.42 -6.21
C ALA A 271 15.75 3.09 -6.60
N LYS A 272 15.21 2.34 -5.63
CA LYS A 272 14.42 1.12 -5.91
C LYS A 272 13.05 1.47 -6.44
N VAL A 273 12.39 2.46 -5.86
CA VAL A 273 11.09 2.97 -6.34
C VAL A 273 11.21 3.44 -7.77
N GLN A 274 12.27 4.18 -8.10
CA GLN A 274 12.53 4.66 -9.47
C GLN A 274 12.63 3.52 -10.48
N LYS A 275 13.31 2.41 -10.16
CA LYS A 275 13.38 1.24 -11.06
C LYS A 275 12.01 0.68 -11.39
N ASN A 276 11.09 0.69 -10.44
CA ASN A 276 9.71 0.30 -10.67
C ASN A 276 8.96 1.33 -11.51
N MET A 277 9.10 2.62 -11.21
CA MET A 277 8.47 3.69 -11.98
C MET A 277 8.95 3.71 -13.43
N ALA A 278 10.18 3.28 -13.70
CA ALA A 278 10.71 3.11 -15.05
C ALA A 278 10.00 2.00 -15.86
N GLN A 279 9.33 1.03 -15.18
CA GLN A 279 8.53 -0.02 -15.83
C GLN A 279 7.13 0.46 -16.26
N LEU A 280 6.67 1.60 -15.76
CA LEU A 280 5.38 2.17 -16.13
C LEU A 280 5.45 2.75 -17.56
N THR A 281 4.30 2.91 -18.18
CA THR A 281 4.20 3.58 -19.49
C THR A 281 4.55 5.07 -19.38
N ASP A 282 4.91 5.68 -20.50
CA ASP A 282 5.15 7.13 -20.54
C ASP A 282 3.90 7.92 -20.17
N GLU A 283 2.73 7.45 -20.61
CA GLU A 283 1.44 8.06 -20.30
C GLU A 283 1.16 8.08 -18.80
N ASP A 284 1.47 6.99 -18.10
CA ASP A 284 1.26 6.88 -16.66
C ASP A 284 2.28 7.73 -15.87
N ARG A 285 3.56 7.77 -16.29
CA ARG A 285 4.53 8.72 -15.70
C ARG A 285 4.12 10.18 -15.92
N GLN A 286 3.58 10.52 -17.10
CA GLN A 286 3.02 11.84 -17.37
C GLN A 286 1.77 12.13 -16.54
N ALA A 287 0.92 11.14 -16.29
CA ALA A 287 -0.24 11.27 -15.42
C ALA A 287 0.18 11.52 -13.96
N ILE A 288 1.17 10.80 -13.46
CA ILE A 288 1.78 11.03 -12.13
C ILE A 288 2.32 12.46 -12.05
N ALA A 289 3.11 12.91 -13.04
CA ALA A 289 3.68 14.24 -13.06
C ALA A 289 2.60 15.34 -13.05
N ALA A 290 1.57 15.20 -13.89
CA ALA A 290 0.44 16.11 -13.93
C ALA A 290 -0.30 16.18 -12.58
N TYR A 291 -0.53 15.04 -11.96
CA TYR A 291 -1.17 14.99 -10.64
C TYR A 291 -0.32 15.67 -9.57
N LEU A 292 0.98 15.36 -9.47
CA LEU A 292 1.89 15.99 -8.49
C LEU A 292 1.99 17.52 -8.68
N LYS A 293 1.86 18.02 -9.92
CA LYS A 293 1.80 19.47 -10.19
C LYS A 293 0.44 20.09 -9.86
N SER A 294 -0.61 19.29 -9.71
CA SER A 294 -1.99 19.74 -9.42
C SER A 294 -2.38 19.70 -7.96
N VAL A 295 -1.62 19.01 -7.10
CA VAL A 295 -1.92 18.94 -5.68
C VAL A 295 -1.68 20.29 -4.98
N PRO A 296 -2.37 20.58 -3.85
CA PRO A 296 -2.11 21.80 -3.09
C PRO A 296 -0.63 21.90 -2.68
N PRO A 297 0.00 23.08 -2.81
CA PRO A 297 1.36 23.28 -2.35
C PRO A 297 1.41 23.21 -0.82
N VAL A 298 2.34 22.43 -0.29
CA VAL A 298 2.56 22.23 1.15
C VAL A 298 3.99 22.61 1.49
N ALA A 299 4.21 23.51 2.45
CA ALA A 299 5.55 23.82 2.94
C ALA A 299 6.13 22.61 3.71
N SER A 300 7.39 22.25 3.42
CA SER A 300 8.12 21.29 4.26
C SER A 300 8.33 21.85 5.67
N GLU A 301 8.39 20.96 6.67
CA GLU A 301 8.93 21.38 7.98
C GLU A 301 10.40 21.80 7.83
N PRO A 302 10.82 22.83 8.58
CA PRO A 302 12.24 23.15 8.67
C PRO A 302 13.01 21.90 9.12
N ARG A 303 14.01 21.50 8.37
CA ARG A 303 14.93 20.44 8.80
C ARG A 303 15.54 20.89 10.14
N LYS A 304 15.40 20.08 11.19
CA LYS A 304 16.19 20.30 12.39
C LYS A 304 17.65 20.22 11.93
N LYS A 305 18.40 21.32 12.09
CA LYS A 305 19.85 21.26 11.89
C LYS A 305 20.35 20.26 12.93
N GLU A 306 20.95 19.18 12.48
CA GLU A 306 21.73 18.32 13.34
C GLU A 306 22.81 19.16 14.02
N PRO A 307 23.07 18.98 15.32
CA PRO A 307 24.03 19.76 16.08
C PRO A 307 25.46 19.52 15.59
#